data_60cfa0d9b5c96ce19e9d31f50789ece8
#
_entry.id   60cfa0d9b5c96ce19e9d31f50789ece8
#
_cell.length_a   1.000
_cell.length_b   1.000
_cell.length_c   1.000
_cell.angle_alpha   90.00
_cell.angle_beta   90.00
_cell.angle_gamma   90.00
#
_symmetry.space_group_name_H-M   'P 1'
#
loop_
_entity.id
_entity.type
_entity.pdbx_description
1 polymer ?
#
loop_
_entity_poly.entity_id
_entity_poly.type
_entity_poly.pdbx_seq_one_letter_code
_entity_poly.pdbx_strand_id
1 'polypeptide(L)'
;TLEKAKDAGQVKVLSSEEMDSVRVNGAAIKPGATYVALISGKEGYYKEIREDLYHRIGKDKVKELNTSIGPVLELYGATADSYAKMNLGISKLQAQEVADRGFNVIVRPTNYRNVTSEDIQYVFKRLEGIPHVTGIIFAGKEALGAPNLTDETLALLNKNHIPLVGIEAVNQLQYEPQQGFLEMAAKNNYSVGRVYTIAKEELKKITPEEAAQRFYISDIERNIRFNLFPMYETGINNETVLQTTINYINIATEKLAVKGYEFGPADIYPAYTPNPLLVVITMIGAIALFVYVLQMILPMSKHTQLVAFFGICLASIVVFILT
;
A
#
# COMPACT_ATOMS: atom_id res chain seq x y z
N THR A 1 -6.92 12.35 3.43
CA THR A 1 -6.88 13.24 4.61
C THR A 1 -8.07 14.19 4.59
N LEU A 2 -8.34 14.83 5.72
CA LEU A 2 -9.40 15.84 5.85
C LEU A 2 -9.14 17.05 4.92
N GLU A 3 -7.89 17.45 4.77
CA GLU A 3 -7.47 18.49 3.83
C GLU A 3 -7.84 18.13 2.38
N LYS A 4 -7.53 16.91 1.93
CA LYS A 4 -7.92 16.46 0.58
C LYS A 4 -9.43 16.40 0.38
N ALA A 5 -10.19 16.04 1.41
CA ALA A 5 -11.66 16.05 1.35
C ALA A 5 -12.21 17.50 1.24
N LYS A 6 -11.57 18.47 1.92
CA LYS A 6 -11.84 19.89 1.77
C LYS A 6 -11.54 20.38 0.35
N ASP A 7 -10.35 20.08 -0.16
CA ASP A 7 -9.91 20.48 -1.51
C ASP A 7 -10.78 19.88 -2.62
N ALA A 8 -11.27 18.66 -2.42
CA ALA A 8 -12.22 18.00 -3.31
C ALA A 8 -13.67 18.49 -3.17
N GLY A 9 -13.94 19.47 -2.30
CA GLY A 9 -15.28 20.02 -2.09
C GLY A 9 -16.27 19.02 -1.49
N GLN A 10 -15.80 18.06 -0.70
CA GLN A 10 -16.63 17.06 -0.04
C GLN A 10 -17.18 17.57 1.31
N VAL A 11 -16.39 18.37 2.01
CA VAL A 11 -16.73 19.04 3.27
C VAL A 11 -16.09 20.42 3.33
N LYS A 12 -16.58 21.31 4.23
CA LYS A 12 -15.87 22.52 4.63
C LYS A 12 -15.13 22.24 5.94
N VAL A 13 -13.90 22.72 6.05
CA VAL A 13 -13.16 22.72 7.30
C VAL A 13 -13.02 24.18 7.74
N LEU A 14 -13.54 24.49 8.92
CA LEU A 14 -13.64 25.85 9.45
C LEU A 14 -12.88 25.97 10.77
N SER A 15 -12.29 27.14 11.00
CA SER A 15 -11.70 27.50 12.31
C SER A 15 -12.78 27.98 13.29
N SER A 16 -12.40 28.16 14.55
CA SER A 16 -13.30 28.74 15.55
C SER A 16 -13.74 30.17 15.19
N GLU A 17 -12.82 30.96 14.61
CA GLU A 17 -13.10 32.34 14.18
C GLU A 17 -14.10 32.38 13.03
N GLU A 18 -13.98 31.45 12.06
CA GLU A 18 -14.94 31.32 10.95
C GLU A 18 -16.32 30.88 11.44
N MET A 19 -16.38 30.14 12.55
CA MET A 19 -17.63 29.71 13.17
C MET A 19 -18.31 30.81 14.00
N ASP A 20 -17.64 31.87 14.40
CA ASP A 20 -18.20 32.95 15.24
C ASP A 20 -19.41 33.65 14.58
N SER A 21 -19.47 33.66 13.25
CA SER A 21 -20.61 34.21 12.50
C SER A 21 -21.76 33.20 12.32
N VAL A 22 -21.56 31.93 12.70
CA VAL A 22 -22.54 30.87 12.55
C VAL A 22 -23.38 30.72 13.81
N ARG A 23 -24.70 30.82 13.67
CA ARG A 23 -25.61 30.59 14.82
C ARG A 23 -25.64 29.10 15.14
N VAL A 24 -25.28 28.75 16.37
CA VAL A 24 -25.29 27.38 16.90
C VAL A 24 -26.46 27.24 17.86
N ASN A 25 -27.33 26.24 17.61
CA ASN A 25 -28.45 25.98 18.49
C ASN A 25 -27.98 25.28 19.79
N GLY A 26 -27.96 26.01 20.89
CA GLY A 26 -27.76 25.45 22.24
C GLY A 26 -26.31 25.12 22.64
N ALA A 27 -25.29 25.55 21.90
CA ALA A 27 -23.91 25.35 22.28
C ALA A 27 -23.06 26.59 21.98
N ALA A 28 -22.06 26.88 22.82
CA ALA A 28 -21.05 27.90 22.54
C ALA A 28 -19.95 27.30 21.65
N ILE A 29 -19.47 28.10 20.72
CA ILE A 29 -18.28 27.77 19.90
C ILE A 29 -17.07 27.74 20.83
N LYS A 30 -16.25 26.71 20.70
CA LYS A 30 -15.04 26.54 21.52
C LYS A 30 -13.82 27.12 20.80
N PRO A 31 -13.09 28.03 21.43
CA PRO A 31 -11.85 28.55 20.89
C PRO A 31 -10.85 27.45 20.62
N GLY A 32 -10.19 27.46 19.46
CA GLY A 32 -9.17 26.50 19.06
C GLY A 32 -9.70 25.13 18.61
N ALA A 33 -11.02 24.91 18.59
CA ALA A 33 -11.59 23.72 17.99
C ALA A 33 -11.56 23.78 16.45
N THR A 34 -11.54 22.63 15.81
CA THR A 34 -11.68 22.50 14.36
C THR A 34 -13.10 22.03 14.03
N TYR A 35 -13.70 22.62 13.03
CA TYR A 35 -15.08 22.32 12.63
C TYR A 35 -15.12 21.75 11.22
N VAL A 36 -15.92 20.69 11.03
CA VAL A 36 -16.16 20.07 9.72
C VAL A 36 -17.63 20.21 9.39
N ALA A 37 -17.94 21.03 8.39
CA ALA A 37 -19.31 21.32 8.00
C ALA A 37 -19.73 20.55 6.74
N LEU A 38 -21.01 20.13 6.71
CA LEU A 38 -21.65 19.54 5.56
C LEU A 38 -21.68 20.54 4.39
N ILE A 39 -21.41 20.06 3.19
CA ILE A 39 -21.73 20.74 1.92
C ILE A 39 -23.01 20.11 1.37
N SER A 40 -23.99 20.92 0.98
CA SER A 40 -25.25 20.46 0.39
C SER A 40 -24.99 19.55 -0.83
N GLY A 41 -25.67 18.39 -0.89
CA GLY A 41 -25.45 17.37 -1.91
C GLY A 41 -24.24 16.46 -1.66
N LYS A 42 -23.54 16.62 -0.50
CA LYS A 42 -22.39 15.78 -0.11
C LYS A 42 -22.61 15.03 1.21
N GLU A 43 -23.88 14.74 1.53
CA GLU A 43 -24.30 14.09 2.79
C GLU A 43 -23.60 12.75 3.01
N GLY A 44 -23.43 11.99 1.93
CA GLY A 44 -22.74 10.69 1.97
C GLY A 44 -21.27 10.83 2.40
N TYR A 45 -20.52 11.77 1.85
CA TYR A 45 -19.13 12.04 2.23
C TYR A 45 -19.02 12.54 3.67
N TYR A 46 -19.90 13.44 4.08
CA TYR A 46 -19.95 13.93 5.46
C TYR A 46 -20.16 12.78 6.45
N LYS A 47 -21.10 11.85 6.15
CA LYS A 47 -21.35 10.67 6.97
C LYS A 47 -20.12 9.78 7.05
N GLU A 48 -19.46 9.49 5.93
CA GLU A 48 -18.23 8.70 5.90
C GLU A 48 -17.13 9.33 6.74
N ILE A 49 -16.90 10.63 6.59
CA ILE A 49 -15.87 11.37 7.34
C ILE A 49 -16.20 11.38 8.84
N ARG A 50 -17.46 11.54 9.24
CA ARG A 50 -17.88 11.46 10.62
C ARG A 50 -17.57 10.09 11.24
N GLU A 51 -17.90 9.01 10.55
CA GLU A 51 -17.61 7.65 11.00
C GLU A 51 -16.10 7.41 11.10
N ASP A 52 -15.33 7.86 10.11
CA ASP A 52 -13.86 7.77 10.11
C ASP A 52 -13.27 8.51 11.32
N LEU A 53 -13.76 9.70 11.62
CA LEU A 53 -13.34 10.48 12.78
C LEU A 53 -13.66 9.76 14.09
N TYR A 54 -14.83 9.12 14.21
CA TYR A 54 -15.17 8.33 15.40
C TYR A 54 -14.18 7.19 15.64
N HIS A 55 -13.75 6.49 14.59
CA HIS A 55 -12.76 5.42 14.68
C HIS A 55 -11.32 5.94 14.91
N ARG A 56 -10.98 7.10 14.33
CA ARG A 56 -9.60 7.62 14.39
C ARG A 56 -9.28 8.34 15.71
N ILE A 57 -10.23 9.06 16.27
CA ILE A 57 -9.98 9.91 17.45
C ILE A 57 -10.90 9.62 18.63
N GLY A 58 -11.91 8.79 18.47
CA GLY A 58 -12.91 8.46 19.47
C GLY A 58 -14.16 9.35 19.40
N LYS A 59 -15.31 8.77 19.73
CA LYS A 59 -16.60 9.44 19.71
C LYS A 59 -16.68 10.59 20.72
N ASP A 60 -15.94 10.50 21.81
CA ASP A 60 -15.85 11.50 22.87
C ASP A 60 -15.20 12.81 22.40
N LYS A 61 -14.41 12.75 21.31
CA LYS A 61 -13.72 13.91 20.74
C LYS A 61 -14.40 14.50 19.51
N VAL A 62 -15.55 13.96 19.11
CA VAL A 62 -16.32 14.43 17.95
C VAL A 62 -17.74 14.73 18.39
N LYS A 63 -18.10 16.01 18.41
CA LYS A 63 -19.46 16.45 18.77
C LYS A 63 -20.19 16.95 17.53
N GLU A 64 -21.38 16.46 17.27
CA GLU A 64 -22.24 16.96 16.19
C GLU A 64 -23.08 18.15 16.69
N LEU A 65 -23.01 19.25 15.97
CA LEU A 65 -23.74 20.49 16.24
C LEU A 65 -24.72 20.76 15.13
N ASN A 66 -25.95 21.17 15.51
CA ASN A 66 -26.92 21.71 14.56
C ASN A 66 -26.75 23.23 14.47
N THR A 67 -26.41 23.72 13.29
CA THR A 67 -26.11 25.13 13.08
C THR A 67 -26.97 25.73 11.97
N SER A 68 -26.90 27.05 11.81
CA SER A 68 -27.59 27.75 10.71
C SER A 68 -27.09 27.39 9.32
N ILE A 69 -25.90 26.78 9.22
CA ILE A 69 -25.31 26.28 7.95
C ILE A 69 -25.47 24.75 7.76
N GLY A 70 -26.25 24.10 8.64
CA GLY A 70 -26.45 22.66 8.64
C GLY A 70 -25.66 21.92 9.72
N PRO A 71 -25.55 20.59 9.64
CA PRO A 71 -24.77 19.78 10.57
C PRO A 71 -23.26 20.08 10.48
N VAL A 72 -22.65 20.24 11.66
CA VAL A 72 -21.21 20.52 11.79
C VAL A 72 -20.61 19.61 12.87
N LEU A 73 -19.45 19.00 12.60
CA LEU A 73 -18.67 18.26 13.59
C LEU A 73 -17.68 19.22 14.27
N GLU A 74 -17.71 19.28 15.58
CA GLU A 74 -16.71 19.94 16.41
C GLU A 74 -15.68 18.92 16.90
N LEU A 75 -14.40 19.14 16.61
CA LEU A 75 -13.31 18.22 16.91
C LEU A 75 -12.43 18.74 18.04
N TYR A 76 -12.12 17.87 19.01
CA TYR A 76 -11.34 18.18 20.19
C TYR A 76 -10.03 17.40 20.28
N GLY A 77 -9.05 17.97 20.99
CA GLY A 77 -7.87 17.25 21.46
C GLY A 77 -6.66 17.30 20.54
N ALA A 78 -6.73 18.00 19.40
CA ALA A 78 -5.59 18.26 18.53
C ALA A 78 -5.74 19.58 17.79
N THR A 79 -4.64 20.05 17.18
CA THR A 79 -4.63 21.28 16.37
C THR A 79 -5.31 21.07 15.01
N ALA A 80 -5.77 22.16 14.40
CA ALA A 80 -6.36 22.14 13.06
C ALA A 80 -5.42 21.51 12.02
N ASP A 81 -4.12 21.80 12.08
CA ASP A 81 -3.10 21.20 11.19
C ASP A 81 -2.98 19.67 11.37
N SER A 82 -3.05 19.19 12.61
CA SER A 82 -3.06 17.75 12.89
C SER A 82 -4.29 17.06 12.29
N TYR A 83 -5.46 17.67 12.40
CA TYR A 83 -6.68 17.14 11.81
C TYR A 83 -6.67 17.20 10.29
N ALA A 84 -6.18 18.29 9.69
CA ALA A 84 -6.05 18.43 8.25
C ALA A 84 -5.22 17.31 7.62
N LYS A 85 -4.10 16.96 8.25
CA LYS A 85 -3.15 15.93 7.81
C LYS A 85 -3.54 14.51 8.21
N MET A 86 -4.51 14.33 9.10
CA MET A 86 -4.92 13.02 9.59
C MET A 86 -5.48 12.15 8.45
N ASN A 87 -5.01 10.90 8.38
CA ASN A 87 -5.58 9.93 7.46
C ASN A 87 -6.97 9.51 7.93
N LEU A 88 -7.93 9.69 7.07
CA LEU A 88 -9.29 9.16 7.20
C LEU A 88 -9.33 7.68 6.75
N GLY A 89 -10.50 7.07 6.78
CA GLY A 89 -10.75 5.74 6.23
C GLY A 89 -10.75 5.72 4.70
N ILE A 90 -11.14 4.56 4.15
CA ILE A 90 -11.40 4.40 2.73
C ILE A 90 -12.80 4.92 2.42
N SER A 91 -12.92 5.85 1.48
CA SER A 91 -14.23 6.31 1.02
C SER A 91 -14.87 5.27 0.11
N LYS A 92 -15.98 4.68 0.55
CA LYS A 92 -16.77 3.77 -0.25
C LYS A 92 -17.34 4.48 -1.48
N LEU A 93 -17.78 5.73 -1.32
CA LEU A 93 -18.34 6.53 -2.42
C LEU A 93 -17.32 6.76 -3.53
N GLN A 94 -16.08 7.12 -3.18
CA GLN A 94 -15.02 7.28 -4.19
C GLN A 94 -14.64 5.95 -4.85
N ALA A 95 -14.53 4.88 -4.07
CA ALA A 95 -14.20 3.57 -4.61
C ALA A 95 -15.31 3.05 -5.55
N GLN A 96 -16.58 3.28 -5.20
CA GLN A 96 -17.72 2.96 -6.05
C GLN A 96 -17.70 3.78 -7.34
N GLU A 97 -17.42 5.08 -7.27
CA GLU A 97 -17.31 5.95 -8.45
C GLU A 97 -16.22 5.47 -9.42
N VAL A 98 -15.09 5.00 -8.91
CA VAL A 98 -14.01 4.40 -9.73
C VAL A 98 -14.49 3.10 -10.39
N ALA A 99 -15.13 2.22 -9.62
CA ALA A 99 -15.66 0.95 -10.12
C ALA A 99 -16.76 1.14 -11.16
N ASP A 100 -17.68 2.10 -10.95
CA ASP A 100 -18.76 2.42 -11.88
C ASP A 100 -18.26 2.94 -13.23
N ARG A 101 -17.04 3.47 -13.28
CA ARG A 101 -16.35 3.86 -14.51
C ARG A 101 -15.62 2.69 -15.19
N GLY A 102 -15.73 1.48 -14.66
CA GLY A 102 -15.13 0.27 -15.21
C GLY A 102 -13.67 0.04 -14.79
N PHE A 103 -13.15 0.77 -13.79
CA PHE A 103 -11.80 0.57 -13.28
C PHE A 103 -11.77 -0.41 -12.11
N ASN A 104 -10.66 -1.13 -11.99
CA ASN A 104 -10.36 -1.91 -10.80
C ASN A 104 -9.94 -1.00 -9.64
N VAL A 105 -10.26 -1.41 -8.41
CA VAL A 105 -9.99 -0.64 -7.19
C VAL A 105 -8.88 -1.32 -6.39
N ILE A 106 -7.79 -0.60 -6.13
CA ILE A 106 -6.77 -0.99 -5.17
C ILE A 106 -6.84 -0.02 -4.00
N VAL A 107 -7.03 -0.54 -2.80
CA VAL A 107 -7.20 0.28 -1.61
C VAL A 107 -5.92 0.39 -0.80
N ARG A 108 -5.73 1.56 -0.15
CA ARG A 108 -4.53 1.85 0.64
C ARG A 108 -4.89 2.33 2.05
N PRO A 109 -5.37 1.45 2.93
CA PRO A 109 -5.63 1.82 4.32
C PRO A 109 -4.33 2.12 5.07
N THR A 110 -4.43 3.01 6.05
CA THR A 110 -3.42 3.20 7.10
C THR A 110 -3.85 2.49 8.37
N ASN A 111 -2.90 2.05 9.18
CA ASN A 111 -3.19 1.51 10.50
C ASN A 111 -3.84 2.56 11.43
N TYR A 112 -4.44 2.12 12.52
CA TYR A 112 -5.04 2.95 13.56
C TYR A 112 -4.10 3.03 14.75
N ARG A 113 -4.11 4.15 15.45
CA ARG A 113 -3.44 4.24 16.74
C ARG A 113 -4.23 3.39 17.75
N ASN A 114 -3.56 2.42 18.39
CA ASN A 114 -4.21 1.44 19.27
C ASN A 114 -5.36 0.70 18.56
N VAL A 115 -5.05 0.15 17.38
CA VAL A 115 -6.01 -0.56 16.53
C VAL A 115 -6.78 -1.63 17.31
N THR A 116 -8.08 -1.69 17.05
CA THR A 116 -9.00 -2.70 17.61
C THR A 116 -9.56 -3.58 16.50
N SER A 117 -10.13 -4.74 16.88
CA SER A 117 -10.88 -5.58 15.94
C SER A 117 -12.03 -4.82 15.26
N GLU A 118 -12.71 -3.92 15.98
CA GLU A 118 -13.79 -3.10 15.43
C GLU A 118 -13.26 -2.18 14.32
N ASP A 119 -12.08 -1.59 14.48
CA ASP A 119 -11.45 -0.74 13.45
C ASP A 119 -11.11 -1.55 12.19
N ILE A 120 -10.60 -2.77 12.36
CA ILE A 120 -10.28 -3.64 11.22
C ILE A 120 -11.56 -4.03 10.49
N GLN A 121 -12.57 -4.49 11.21
CA GLN A 121 -13.87 -4.85 10.64
C GLN A 121 -14.53 -3.66 9.94
N TYR A 122 -14.40 -2.46 10.50
CA TYR A 122 -14.89 -1.24 9.89
C TYR A 122 -14.26 -0.96 8.51
N VAL A 123 -12.93 -1.15 8.37
CA VAL A 123 -12.25 -1.02 7.07
C VAL A 123 -12.84 -2.01 6.06
N PHE A 124 -13.00 -3.27 6.43
CA PHE A 124 -13.56 -4.27 5.51
C PHE A 124 -15.03 -4.04 5.20
N LYS A 125 -15.82 -3.59 6.17
CA LYS A 125 -17.22 -3.17 5.95
C LYS A 125 -17.34 -2.05 4.91
N ARG A 126 -16.36 -1.13 4.86
CA ARG A 126 -16.30 -0.09 3.84
C ARG A 126 -16.05 -0.65 2.44
N LEU A 127 -15.41 -1.83 2.33
CA LEU A 127 -15.14 -2.48 1.06
C LEU A 127 -16.31 -3.36 0.58
N GLU A 128 -17.23 -3.72 1.47
CA GLU A 128 -18.38 -4.55 1.13
C GLU A 128 -19.25 -3.92 0.03
N GLY A 129 -19.50 -4.69 -1.03
CA GLY A 129 -20.33 -4.30 -2.16
C GLY A 129 -19.66 -3.36 -3.15
N ILE A 130 -18.38 -3.02 -2.98
CA ILE A 130 -17.60 -2.36 -4.02
C ILE A 130 -17.13 -3.42 -5.01
N PRO A 131 -17.53 -3.35 -6.29
CA PRO A 131 -17.05 -4.29 -7.28
C PRO A 131 -15.58 -4.04 -7.60
N HIS A 132 -14.91 -5.10 -8.07
CA HIS A 132 -13.54 -5.00 -8.61
C HIS A 132 -12.47 -4.48 -7.63
N VAL A 133 -12.59 -4.79 -6.33
CA VAL A 133 -11.48 -4.58 -5.37
C VAL A 133 -10.44 -5.66 -5.63
N THR A 134 -9.33 -5.32 -6.29
CA THR A 134 -8.33 -6.26 -6.80
C THR A 134 -7.02 -6.26 -6.01
N GLY A 135 -6.94 -5.54 -4.91
CA GLY A 135 -5.78 -5.58 -4.03
C GLY A 135 -5.83 -4.58 -2.88
N ILE A 136 -5.02 -4.87 -1.87
CA ILE A 136 -4.77 -3.98 -0.73
C ILE A 136 -3.28 -3.71 -0.59
N ILE A 137 -2.90 -2.44 -0.47
CA ILE A 137 -1.54 -1.98 -0.22
C ILE A 137 -1.58 -1.11 1.03
N PHE A 138 -0.90 -1.51 2.10
CA PHE A 138 -0.89 -0.67 3.29
C PHE A 138 -0.12 0.63 3.06
N ALA A 139 -0.63 1.73 3.61
CA ALA A 139 0.01 3.03 3.55
C ALA A 139 0.69 3.34 4.90
N GLY A 140 1.88 3.94 4.84
CA GLY A 140 2.68 4.24 6.03
C GLY A 140 3.62 3.10 6.42
N LYS A 141 4.05 3.09 7.67
CA LYS A 141 5.08 2.17 8.20
C LYS A 141 4.53 0.91 8.86
N GLU A 142 3.22 0.73 8.87
CA GLU A 142 2.54 -0.36 9.57
C GLU A 142 1.47 -0.98 8.67
N ALA A 143 1.35 -2.30 8.70
CA ALA A 143 0.20 -3.01 8.15
C ALA A 143 -1.04 -2.75 9.03
N LEU A 144 -2.22 -2.82 8.46
CA LEU A 144 -3.47 -2.74 9.23
C LEU A 144 -3.51 -3.87 10.27
N GLY A 145 -3.80 -3.54 11.52
CA GLY A 145 -3.80 -4.48 12.63
C GLY A 145 -2.46 -4.64 13.35
N ALA A 146 -1.37 -4.03 12.87
CA ALA A 146 -0.09 -4.10 13.55
C ALA A 146 -0.14 -3.38 14.93
N PRO A 147 0.56 -3.88 15.96
CA PRO A 147 1.43 -5.07 15.93
C PRO A 147 0.71 -6.40 16.18
N ASN A 148 -0.49 -6.43 16.77
CA ASN A 148 -1.03 -7.65 17.41
C ASN A 148 -2.24 -8.26 16.70
N LEU A 149 -2.85 -7.57 15.72
CA LEU A 149 -4.10 -7.96 15.06
C LEU A 149 -3.94 -8.19 13.55
N THR A 150 -2.71 -8.39 13.07
CA THR A 150 -2.41 -8.65 11.66
C THR A 150 -3.06 -9.94 11.15
N ASP A 151 -3.24 -10.93 12.03
CA ASP A 151 -3.89 -12.20 11.69
C ASP A 151 -5.38 -12.02 11.38
N GLU A 152 -6.06 -11.13 12.10
CA GLU A 152 -7.46 -10.79 11.82
C GLU A 152 -7.58 -10.09 10.46
N THR A 153 -6.68 -9.15 10.18
CA THR A 153 -6.62 -8.49 8.86
C THR A 153 -6.40 -9.52 7.75
N LEU A 154 -5.44 -10.44 7.92
CA LEU A 154 -5.16 -11.49 6.93
C LEU A 154 -6.36 -12.42 6.74
N ALA A 155 -7.03 -12.83 7.81
CA ALA A 155 -8.23 -13.66 7.73
C ALA A 155 -9.36 -12.97 6.93
N LEU A 156 -9.56 -11.66 7.13
CA LEU A 156 -10.54 -10.89 6.40
C LEU A 156 -10.15 -10.67 4.92
N LEU A 157 -8.86 -10.50 4.62
CA LEU A 157 -8.37 -10.44 3.23
C LEU A 157 -8.68 -11.75 2.50
N ASN A 158 -8.36 -12.89 3.11
CA ASN A 158 -8.60 -14.21 2.53
C ASN A 158 -10.11 -14.51 2.38
N LYS A 159 -10.92 -14.15 3.38
CA LYS A 159 -12.38 -14.29 3.33
C LYS A 159 -13.01 -13.50 2.17
N ASN A 160 -12.49 -12.30 1.90
CA ASN A 160 -13.01 -11.42 0.86
C ASN A 160 -12.26 -11.58 -0.48
N HIS A 161 -11.34 -12.53 -0.58
CA HIS A 161 -10.51 -12.76 -1.79
C HIS A 161 -9.77 -11.52 -2.27
N ILE A 162 -9.34 -10.66 -1.34
CA ILE A 162 -8.58 -9.44 -1.65
C ILE A 162 -7.09 -9.75 -1.54
N PRO A 163 -6.32 -9.69 -2.63
CA PRO A 163 -4.89 -9.94 -2.62
C PRO A 163 -4.12 -8.97 -1.72
N LEU A 164 -3.21 -9.53 -0.91
CA LEU A 164 -2.21 -8.74 -0.19
C LEU A 164 -1.11 -8.32 -1.16
N VAL A 165 -0.77 -7.04 -1.20
CA VAL A 165 0.21 -6.49 -2.14
C VAL A 165 1.22 -5.61 -1.40
N GLY A 166 2.52 -5.87 -1.61
CA GLY A 166 3.62 -5.16 -0.97
C GLY A 166 4.40 -4.28 -1.93
N ILE A 167 4.84 -3.12 -1.44
CA ILE A 167 5.70 -2.21 -2.20
C ILE A 167 7.12 -2.76 -2.20
N GLU A 168 7.75 -2.84 -3.37
CA GLU A 168 9.15 -3.22 -3.51
C GLU A 168 10.06 -2.15 -2.88
N ALA A 169 11.01 -2.56 -2.04
CA ALA A 169 11.99 -1.64 -1.48
C ALA A 169 12.98 -1.14 -2.55
N VAL A 170 13.60 0.01 -2.29
CA VAL A 170 14.54 0.65 -3.23
C VAL A 170 15.71 -0.26 -3.62
N ASN A 171 16.15 -1.14 -2.72
CA ASN A 171 17.19 -2.14 -3.01
C ASN A 171 16.73 -3.32 -3.89
N GLN A 172 15.44 -3.38 -4.23
CA GLN A 172 14.83 -4.39 -5.11
C GLN A 172 14.89 -5.85 -4.60
N LEU A 173 15.42 -6.08 -3.40
CA LEU A 173 15.61 -7.42 -2.84
C LEU A 173 14.49 -7.85 -1.89
N GLN A 174 13.73 -6.88 -1.38
CA GLN A 174 12.71 -7.11 -0.36
C GLN A 174 11.54 -6.12 -0.54
N TYR A 175 10.53 -6.25 0.32
CA TYR A 175 9.46 -5.26 0.42
C TYR A 175 9.90 -4.06 1.28
N GLU A 176 9.27 -2.90 1.02
CA GLU A 176 9.43 -1.72 1.89
C GLU A 176 9.06 -2.11 3.32
N PRO A 177 9.90 -1.78 4.31
CA PRO A 177 9.66 -2.17 5.70
C PRO A 177 8.35 -1.60 6.25
N GLN A 178 7.43 -2.49 6.59
CA GLN A 178 6.19 -2.18 7.28
C GLN A 178 5.99 -3.19 8.42
N GLN A 179 5.75 -2.69 9.64
CA GLN A 179 5.50 -3.55 10.80
C GLN A 179 4.32 -4.50 10.53
N GLY A 180 4.50 -5.78 10.79
CA GLY A 180 3.49 -6.82 10.61
C GLY A 180 3.35 -7.34 9.16
N PHE A 181 3.85 -6.63 8.14
CA PHE A 181 3.67 -7.04 6.73
C PHE A 181 4.36 -8.37 6.39
N LEU A 182 5.64 -8.52 6.76
CA LEU A 182 6.39 -9.76 6.46
C LEU A 182 5.82 -10.97 7.23
N GLU A 183 5.32 -10.75 8.44
CA GLU A 183 4.62 -11.79 9.20
C GLU A 183 3.34 -12.23 8.50
N MET A 184 2.51 -11.30 8.04
CA MET A 184 1.34 -11.60 7.22
C MET A 184 1.71 -12.33 5.93
N ALA A 185 2.77 -11.88 5.24
CA ALA A 185 3.26 -12.53 4.02
C ALA A 185 3.66 -14.00 4.28
N ALA A 186 4.41 -14.25 5.34
CA ALA A 186 4.81 -15.60 5.73
C ALA A 186 3.61 -16.50 6.06
N LYS A 187 2.65 -16.00 6.86
CA LYS A 187 1.40 -16.71 7.18
C LYS A 187 0.50 -16.94 5.96
N ASN A 188 0.64 -16.11 4.92
CA ASN A 188 -0.04 -16.26 3.63
C ASN A 188 0.76 -17.11 2.63
N ASN A 189 1.70 -17.91 3.09
CA ASN A 189 2.61 -18.70 2.25
C ASN A 189 3.30 -17.87 1.15
N TYR A 190 3.64 -16.62 1.47
CA TYR A 190 4.23 -15.65 0.54
C TYR A 190 3.41 -15.41 -0.74
N SER A 191 2.10 -15.74 -0.72
CA SER A 191 1.17 -15.35 -1.77
C SER A 191 0.88 -13.85 -1.67
N VAL A 192 1.79 -13.04 -2.19
CA VAL A 192 1.79 -11.57 -2.09
C VAL A 192 2.14 -10.97 -3.44
N GLY A 193 1.33 -10.02 -3.90
CA GLY A 193 1.64 -9.23 -5.09
C GLY A 193 2.78 -8.24 -4.84
N ARG A 194 3.58 -7.95 -5.87
CA ARG A 194 4.67 -6.98 -5.79
C ARG A 194 4.31 -5.72 -6.55
N VAL A 195 4.45 -4.56 -5.88
CA VAL A 195 4.22 -3.22 -6.43
C VAL A 195 5.54 -2.52 -6.65
N TYR A 196 5.73 -1.97 -7.83
CA TYR A 196 6.77 -0.99 -8.08
C TYR A 196 6.21 0.43 -8.00
N THR A 197 7.00 1.35 -7.46
CA THR A 197 6.71 2.79 -7.47
C THR A 197 8.02 3.57 -7.46
N ILE A 198 7.98 4.78 -7.99
CA ILE A 198 9.09 5.74 -7.92
C ILE A 198 8.82 6.70 -6.77
N ALA A 199 9.80 6.94 -5.90
CA ALA A 199 9.67 7.92 -4.84
C ALA A 199 9.43 9.32 -5.42
N LYS A 200 8.56 10.12 -4.80
CA LYS A 200 8.22 11.47 -5.30
C LYS A 200 9.43 12.37 -5.50
N GLU A 201 10.39 12.32 -4.55
CA GLU A 201 11.62 13.12 -4.61
C GLU A 201 12.56 12.69 -5.76
N GLU A 202 12.44 11.45 -6.20
CA GLU A 202 13.16 10.94 -7.36
C GLU A 202 12.43 11.30 -8.66
N LEU A 203 11.11 11.16 -8.67
CA LEU A 203 10.27 11.49 -9.84
C LEU A 203 10.46 12.95 -10.30
N LYS A 204 10.68 13.88 -9.36
CA LYS A 204 11.00 15.30 -9.67
C LYS A 204 12.27 15.51 -10.49
N LYS A 205 13.18 14.51 -10.49
CA LYS A 205 14.53 14.62 -11.08
C LYS A 205 14.66 13.90 -12.40
N ILE A 206 13.65 13.19 -12.84
CA ILE A 206 13.66 12.37 -14.05
C ILE A 206 12.55 12.80 -15.01
N THR A 207 12.76 12.55 -16.29
CA THR A 207 11.78 12.87 -17.32
C THR A 207 10.62 11.86 -17.34
N PRO A 208 9.46 12.19 -17.95
CA PRO A 208 8.37 11.25 -18.15
C PRO A 208 8.79 9.96 -18.86
N GLU A 209 9.67 10.07 -19.85
CA GLU A 209 10.20 8.95 -20.63
C GLU A 209 11.09 8.04 -19.77
N GLU A 210 11.96 8.62 -18.92
CA GLU A 210 12.79 7.87 -17.97
C GLU A 210 11.94 7.18 -16.91
N ALA A 211 10.93 7.86 -16.39
CA ALA A 211 9.98 7.27 -15.44
C ALA A 211 9.24 6.09 -16.08
N ALA A 212 8.68 6.28 -17.28
CA ALA A 212 8.01 5.23 -18.03
C ALA A 212 8.93 4.03 -18.32
N GLN A 213 10.20 4.28 -18.66
CA GLN A 213 11.18 3.22 -18.91
C GLN A 213 11.46 2.40 -17.65
N ARG A 214 11.51 3.02 -16.47
CA ARG A 214 11.71 2.29 -15.20
C ARG A 214 10.54 1.36 -14.87
N PHE A 215 9.30 1.80 -15.05
CA PHE A 215 8.12 0.96 -14.88
C PHE A 215 8.15 -0.22 -15.87
N TYR A 216 8.41 0.04 -17.15
CA TYR A 216 8.55 -1.00 -18.16
C TYR A 216 9.60 -2.05 -17.80
N ILE A 217 10.81 -1.63 -17.38
CA ILE A 217 11.89 -2.54 -16.98
C ILE A 217 11.50 -3.34 -15.73
N SER A 218 10.84 -2.70 -14.76
CA SER A 218 10.42 -3.38 -13.53
C SER A 218 9.48 -4.55 -13.81
N ASP A 219 8.55 -4.39 -14.74
CA ASP A 219 7.59 -5.43 -15.10
C ASP A 219 8.27 -6.59 -15.83
N ILE A 220 9.19 -6.29 -16.75
CA ILE A 220 9.87 -7.32 -17.56
C ILE A 220 10.92 -8.09 -16.76
N GLU A 221 11.78 -7.39 -16.02
CA GLU A 221 12.93 -8.02 -15.39
C GLU A 221 12.63 -8.57 -13.99
N ARG A 222 11.72 -7.92 -13.26
CA ARG A 222 11.41 -8.28 -11.87
C ARG A 222 10.03 -8.87 -11.65
N ASN A 223 9.28 -9.08 -12.74
CA ASN A 223 7.95 -9.65 -12.69
C ASN A 223 6.99 -8.87 -11.77
N ILE A 224 7.09 -7.56 -11.80
CA ILE A 224 6.14 -6.65 -11.14
C ILE A 224 4.77 -6.85 -11.80
N ARG A 225 3.72 -6.88 -11.00
CA ARG A 225 2.33 -7.04 -11.45
C ARG A 225 1.45 -5.86 -11.08
N PHE A 226 1.92 -5.00 -10.19
CA PHE A 226 1.22 -3.82 -9.74
C PHE A 226 2.13 -2.62 -9.87
N ASN A 227 1.66 -1.58 -10.54
CA ASN A 227 2.39 -0.33 -10.71
C ASN A 227 1.65 0.79 -10.00
N LEU A 228 2.31 1.44 -9.03
CA LEU A 228 1.79 2.62 -8.37
C LEU A 228 2.46 3.85 -8.98
N PHE A 229 1.78 4.48 -9.92
CA PHE A 229 2.24 5.68 -10.61
C PHE A 229 1.99 6.93 -9.75
N PRO A 230 3.02 7.58 -9.18
CA PRO A 230 2.84 8.85 -8.50
C PRO A 230 2.60 9.98 -9.51
N MET A 231 1.81 10.98 -9.12
CA MET A 231 1.64 12.19 -9.93
C MET A 231 2.91 13.03 -9.90
N TYR A 232 3.26 13.65 -11.02
CA TYR A 232 4.23 14.74 -11.05
C TYR A 232 3.70 15.91 -10.19
N GLU A 233 4.59 16.70 -9.63
CA GLU A 233 4.21 17.88 -8.84
C GLU A 233 4.14 19.15 -9.71
N THR A 234 4.88 19.14 -10.83
CA THR A 234 4.90 20.22 -11.82
C THR A 234 4.71 19.64 -13.21
N GLY A 235 4.07 20.40 -14.07
CA GLY A 235 3.99 20.06 -15.49
C GLY A 235 5.36 20.20 -16.18
N ILE A 236 5.62 19.38 -17.19
CA ILE A 236 6.84 19.36 -17.99
C ILE A 236 6.48 19.70 -19.45
N ASN A 237 7.38 20.35 -20.18
CA ASN A 237 7.19 20.70 -21.59
C ASN A 237 5.91 21.50 -21.89
N ASN A 238 5.55 22.46 -21.03
CA ASN A 238 4.31 23.25 -21.12
C ASN A 238 3.01 22.45 -20.94
N GLU A 239 3.09 21.22 -20.47
CA GLU A 239 1.93 20.42 -20.11
C GLU A 239 1.45 20.76 -18.68
N THR A 240 0.19 20.47 -18.39
CA THR A 240 -0.31 20.48 -17.01
C THR A 240 0.22 19.27 -16.25
N VAL A 241 0.19 19.32 -14.92
CA VAL A 241 0.55 18.19 -14.03
C VAL A 241 -0.18 16.92 -14.42
N LEU A 242 -1.47 17.03 -14.73
CA LEU A 242 -2.30 15.88 -15.12
C LEU A 242 -1.86 15.32 -16.48
N GLN A 243 -1.64 16.18 -17.46
CA GLN A 243 -1.18 15.75 -18.81
C GLN A 243 0.18 15.06 -18.74
N THR A 244 1.15 15.64 -18.04
CA THR A 244 2.47 15.02 -17.84
C THR A 244 2.34 13.65 -17.16
N THR A 245 1.46 13.54 -16.15
CA THR A 245 1.24 12.27 -15.43
C THR A 245 0.59 11.23 -16.34
N ILE A 246 -0.44 11.60 -17.10
CA ILE A 246 -1.09 10.69 -18.05
C ILE A 246 -0.10 10.27 -19.14
N ASN A 247 0.70 11.19 -19.65
CA ASN A 247 1.67 10.94 -20.72
C ASN A 247 2.66 9.83 -20.32
N TYR A 248 3.32 9.92 -19.15
CA TYR A 248 4.28 8.88 -18.79
C TYR A 248 3.63 7.52 -18.46
N ILE A 249 2.38 7.51 -17.98
CA ILE A 249 1.61 6.28 -17.79
C ILE A 249 1.34 5.64 -19.15
N ASN A 250 0.89 6.43 -20.15
CA ASN A 250 0.63 5.94 -21.51
C ASN A 250 1.89 5.38 -22.16
N ILE A 251 3.03 6.07 -22.06
CA ILE A 251 4.31 5.57 -22.58
C ILE A 251 4.67 4.21 -21.96
N ALA A 252 4.51 4.06 -20.64
CA ALA A 252 4.80 2.79 -19.96
C ALA A 252 3.86 1.68 -20.42
N THR A 253 2.55 1.96 -20.46
CA THR A 253 1.52 0.97 -20.83
C THR A 253 1.61 0.55 -22.30
N GLU A 254 1.89 1.47 -23.22
CA GLU A 254 2.10 1.15 -24.62
C GLU A 254 3.32 0.23 -24.82
N LYS A 255 4.43 0.51 -24.14
CA LYS A 255 5.62 -0.36 -24.19
C LYS A 255 5.33 -1.77 -23.68
N LEU A 256 4.54 -1.90 -22.62
CA LEU A 256 4.14 -3.19 -22.05
C LEU A 256 3.17 -3.91 -23.00
N ALA A 257 2.19 -3.22 -23.57
CA ALA A 257 1.24 -3.80 -24.51
C ALA A 257 1.93 -4.38 -25.76
N VAL A 258 2.96 -3.71 -26.29
CA VAL A 258 3.78 -4.24 -27.41
C VAL A 258 4.48 -5.55 -27.03
N LYS A 259 4.74 -5.79 -25.74
CA LYS A 259 5.31 -7.06 -25.22
C LYS A 259 4.25 -8.11 -24.88
N GLY A 260 2.98 -7.85 -25.14
CA GLY A 260 1.87 -8.77 -24.88
C GLY A 260 1.36 -8.75 -23.45
N TYR A 261 1.68 -7.69 -22.66
CA TYR A 261 1.07 -7.53 -21.35
C TYR A 261 -0.36 -7.01 -21.49
N GLU A 262 -1.26 -7.59 -20.71
CA GLU A 262 -2.64 -7.15 -20.58
C GLU A 262 -2.84 -6.39 -19.26
N PHE A 263 -3.75 -5.42 -19.25
CA PHE A 263 -4.06 -4.61 -18.08
C PHE A 263 -5.40 -5.03 -17.48
N GLY A 264 -5.40 -5.36 -16.20
CA GLY A 264 -6.59 -5.84 -15.51
C GLY A 264 -6.28 -6.30 -14.08
N PRO A 265 -7.16 -7.13 -13.49
CA PRO A 265 -6.84 -7.80 -12.22
C PRO A 265 -5.57 -8.65 -12.39
N ALA A 266 -4.60 -8.45 -11.50
CA ALA A 266 -3.34 -9.15 -11.58
C ALA A 266 -3.39 -10.46 -10.80
N ASP A 267 -2.93 -11.55 -11.41
CA ASP A 267 -2.72 -12.81 -10.73
C ASP A 267 -1.49 -12.73 -9.82
N ILE A 268 -1.62 -13.32 -8.64
CA ILE A 268 -0.50 -13.51 -7.72
C ILE A 268 0.03 -14.93 -7.90
N TYR A 269 1.34 -15.05 -8.10
CA TYR A 269 1.97 -16.34 -8.21
C TYR A 269 1.85 -17.12 -6.89
N PRO A 270 1.50 -18.41 -6.94
CA PRO A 270 1.52 -19.26 -5.78
C PRO A 270 2.97 -19.41 -5.27
N ALA A 271 3.11 -19.64 -3.97
CA ALA A 271 4.41 -19.92 -3.39
C ALA A 271 5.04 -21.12 -4.10
N TYR A 272 6.26 -20.96 -4.60
CA TYR A 272 7.02 -22.03 -5.19
C TYR A 272 7.89 -22.70 -4.13
N THR A 273 7.60 -23.94 -3.81
CA THR A 273 8.46 -24.82 -3.00
C THR A 273 9.21 -25.75 -3.94
N PRO A 274 10.53 -25.58 -4.08
CA PRO A 274 11.31 -26.44 -4.96
C PRO A 274 11.30 -27.90 -4.43
N ASN A 275 11.29 -28.86 -5.35
CA ASN A 275 11.41 -30.27 -4.97
C ASN A 275 12.75 -30.47 -4.22
N PRO A 276 12.74 -31.05 -3.00
CA PRO A 276 13.95 -31.24 -2.19
C PRO A 276 15.07 -31.98 -2.94
N LEU A 277 14.74 -32.95 -3.80
CA LEU A 277 15.71 -33.65 -4.59
C LEU A 277 16.42 -32.75 -5.61
N LEU A 278 15.68 -31.83 -6.25
CA LEU A 278 16.28 -30.85 -7.16
C LEU A 278 17.19 -29.87 -6.41
N VAL A 279 16.82 -29.48 -5.21
CA VAL A 279 17.66 -28.64 -4.33
C VAL A 279 18.98 -29.35 -4.02
N VAL A 280 18.94 -30.63 -3.64
CA VAL A 280 20.15 -31.44 -3.36
C VAL A 280 21.02 -31.57 -4.61
N ILE A 281 20.45 -31.87 -5.77
CA ILE A 281 21.19 -31.99 -7.04
C ILE A 281 21.87 -30.64 -7.38
N THR A 282 21.15 -29.53 -7.27
CA THR A 282 21.71 -28.19 -7.53
C THR A 282 22.84 -27.86 -6.56
N MET A 283 22.67 -28.20 -5.29
CA MET A 283 23.69 -28.01 -4.24
C MET A 283 24.97 -28.81 -4.55
N ILE A 284 24.81 -30.08 -4.95
CA ILE A 284 25.96 -30.94 -5.37
C ILE A 284 26.69 -30.30 -6.55
N GLY A 285 25.98 -29.80 -7.56
CA GLY A 285 26.57 -29.10 -8.71
C GLY A 285 27.33 -27.84 -8.30
N ALA A 286 26.77 -27.04 -7.41
CA ALA A 286 27.43 -25.83 -6.88
C ALA A 286 28.72 -26.17 -6.09
N ILE A 287 28.69 -27.22 -5.27
CA ILE A 287 29.85 -27.72 -4.53
C ILE A 287 30.95 -28.21 -5.48
N ALA A 288 30.58 -28.97 -6.51
CA ALA A 288 31.52 -29.43 -7.52
C ALA A 288 32.21 -28.27 -8.25
N LEU A 289 31.43 -27.24 -8.63
CA LEU A 289 31.98 -26.01 -9.24
C LEU A 289 32.92 -25.28 -8.27
N PHE A 290 32.50 -25.15 -7.00
CA PHE A 290 33.33 -24.51 -5.97
C PHE A 290 34.68 -25.21 -5.79
N VAL A 291 34.70 -26.55 -5.66
CA VAL A 291 35.92 -27.34 -5.54
C VAL A 291 36.77 -27.22 -6.81
N TYR A 292 36.15 -27.20 -7.99
CA TYR A 292 36.86 -26.99 -9.27
C TYR A 292 37.51 -25.62 -9.35
N VAL A 293 36.84 -24.55 -8.93
CA VAL A 293 37.41 -23.20 -8.89
C VAL A 293 38.52 -23.12 -7.82
N LEU A 294 38.32 -23.74 -6.66
CA LEU A 294 39.29 -23.73 -5.56
C LEU A 294 40.63 -24.40 -5.97
N GLN A 295 40.60 -25.48 -6.75
CA GLN A 295 41.83 -26.13 -7.26
C GLN A 295 42.61 -25.25 -8.24
N MET A 296 41.98 -24.29 -8.90
CA MET A 296 42.68 -23.35 -9.78
C MET A 296 43.51 -22.35 -8.98
N ILE A 297 43.13 -22.08 -7.73
CA ILE A 297 43.78 -21.14 -6.83
C ILE A 297 44.77 -21.89 -5.92
N LEU A 298 44.36 -23.03 -5.41
CA LEU A 298 45.13 -23.88 -4.50
C LEU A 298 45.38 -25.24 -5.18
N PRO A 299 46.61 -25.52 -5.66
CA PRO A 299 46.91 -26.82 -6.27
C PRO A 299 46.65 -27.97 -5.29
N MET A 300 45.64 -28.78 -5.58
CA MET A 300 45.24 -29.92 -4.75
C MET A 300 45.41 -31.25 -5.50
N SER A 301 45.80 -32.28 -4.76
CA SER A 301 45.82 -33.63 -5.32
C SER A 301 44.37 -34.10 -5.63
N LYS A 302 44.19 -35.01 -6.56
CA LYS A 302 42.88 -35.61 -6.88
C LYS A 302 42.20 -36.19 -5.63
N HIS A 303 42.93 -36.82 -4.76
CA HIS A 303 42.42 -37.35 -3.50
C HIS A 303 41.90 -36.25 -2.59
N THR A 304 42.63 -35.15 -2.42
CA THR A 304 42.22 -33.99 -1.62
C THR A 304 40.96 -33.35 -2.19
N GLN A 305 40.84 -33.25 -3.52
CA GLN A 305 39.63 -32.72 -4.18
C GLN A 305 38.41 -33.57 -3.88
N LEU A 306 38.51 -34.91 -3.99
CA LEU A 306 37.42 -35.83 -3.67
C LEU A 306 37.00 -35.74 -2.19
N VAL A 307 37.98 -35.71 -1.28
CA VAL A 307 37.69 -35.59 0.16
C VAL A 307 37.02 -34.26 0.47
N ALA A 308 37.48 -33.16 -0.10
CA ALA A 308 36.87 -31.85 0.04
C ALA A 308 35.43 -31.84 -0.51
N PHE A 309 35.23 -32.36 -1.72
CA PHE A 309 33.90 -32.43 -2.33
C PHE A 309 32.91 -33.24 -1.48
N PHE A 310 33.24 -34.47 -1.12
CA PHE A 310 32.35 -35.30 -0.32
C PHE A 310 32.14 -34.76 1.11
N GLY A 311 33.17 -34.18 1.72
CA GLY A 311 33.08 -33.55 3.03
C GLY A 311 32.13 -32.34 3.04
N ILE A 312 32.22 -31.47 2.03
CA ILE A 312 31.34 -30.32 1.89
C ILE A 312 29.91 -30.78 1.57
N CYS A 313 29.73 -31.78 0.68
CA CYS A 313 28.41 -32.33 0.40
C CYS A 313 27.74 -32.88 1.65
N LEU A 314 28.46 -33.67 2.45
CA LEU A 314 27.92 -34.23 3.69
C LEU A 314 27.53 -33.13 4.69
N ALA A 315 28.41 -32.15 4.90
CA ALA A 315 28.14 -31.01 5.77
C ALA A 315 26.89 -30.21 5.31
N SER A 316 26.76 -29.98 4.01
CA SER A 316 25.64 -29.24 3.44
C SER A 316 24.31 -30.01 3.55
N ILE A 317 24.33 -31.33 3.38
CA ILE A 317 23.15 -32.20 3.58
C ILE A 317 22.71 -32.16 5.05
N VAL A 318 23.66 -32.24 5.98
CA VAL A 318 23.33 -32.15 7.41
C VAL A 318 22.69 -30.81 7.75
N VAL A 319 23.23 -29.70 7.27
CA VAL A 319 22.64 -28.37 7.45
C VAL A 319 21.23 -28.31 6.84
N PHE A 320 21.04 -28.81 5.62
CA PHE A 320 19.72 -28.82 4.94
C PHE A 320 18.65 -29.64 5.67
N ILE A 321 19.05 -30.69 6.40
CA ILE A 321 18.11 -31.49 7.19
C ILE A 321 17.74 -30.81 8.52
N LEU A 322 18.65 -29.99 9.06
CA LEU A 322 18.49 -29.31 10.34
C LEU A 322 17.77 -27.95 10.25
N THR A 323 17.62 -27.39 9.04
CA THR A 323 16.92 -26.12 8.76
C THR A 323 15.57 -26.34 8.10
#